data_33b3d3936773160ac48dc309bad544be
#
_entry.id   33b3d3936773160ac48dc309bad544be
#
_cell.length_a   1.000
_cell.length_b   1.000
_cell.length_c   1.000
_cell.angle_alpha   90.00
_cell.angle_beta   90.00
_cell.angle_gamma   90.00
#
_symmetry.space_group_name_H-M   'P 1'
#
loop_
_entity.id
_entity.type
_entity.pdbx_description
1 polymer ?
#
loop_
_entity_poly.entity_id
_entity_poly.type
_entity_poly.pdbx_seq_one_letter_code
_entity_poly.pdbx_strand_id
1 'polypeptide(L)'
;MKTIQASNRTYEDTLPMRLGRHHRQWIYAVGGSLVGSGVGWLIAHYLLVDAGSFGETHHPSEPWWLRLHGAAVMASLVVLGTILPGHVRRAWSVRKNCAQSVRKNVVTGILMLSLLAVLTLTGYALYYSGDEDLRPYISTTHWVIGLAAAVGFYQHRRGRLQRGSKRGATKPAEKPLVQEPSPGGVLIEHHSQRHL
;
A
#
# COMPACT_ATOMS: atom_id res chain seq x y z
N MET A 1 4.13 12.06 -38.69
CA MET A 1 4.39 10.85 -37.87
C MET A 1 4.71 11.12 -36.37
N LYS A 2 4.77 12.37 -35.89
CA LYS A 2 5.08 12.73 -34.48
C LYS A 2 3.88 12.79 -33.54
N THR A 3 2.64 12.85 -34.01
CA THR A 3 1.42 13.06 -33.21
C THR A 3 0.89 11.79 -32.53
N ILE A 4 1.17 10.61 -33.07
CA ILE A 4 0.65 9.34 -32.52
C ILE A 4 1.43 8.89 -31.27
N GLN A 5 2.74 9.20 -31.19
CA GLN A 5 3.54 8.82 -30.01
C GLN A 5 3.24 9.64 -28.75
N ALA A 6 2.79 10.88 -28.89
CA ALA A 6 2.42 11.72 -27.72
C ALA A 6 1.10 11.24 -27.08
N SER A 7 0.14 10.74 -27.88
CA SER A 7 -1.14 10.23 -27.39
C SER A 7 -0.99 8.92 -26.59
N ASN A 8 -0.09 8.03 -27.02
CA ASN A 8 0.13 6.77 -26.30
C ASN A 8 0.81 6.96 -24.93
N ARG A 9 1.71 7.92 -24.78
CA ARG A 9 2.34 8.20 -23.47
C ARG A 9 1.35 8.72 -22.43
N THR A 10 0.39 9.52 -22.84
CA THR A 10 -0.65 10.06 -21.93
C THR A 10 -1.64 8.99 -21.48
N TYR A 11 -1.88 7.97 -22.31
CA TYR A 11 -2.81 6.88 -21.98
C TYR A 11 -2.19 5.85 -21.02
N GLU A 12 -0.91 5.51 -21.18
CA GLU A 12 -0.21 4.58 -20.27
C GLU A 12 -0.01 5.17 -18.87
N ASP A 13 0.18 6.49 -18.73
CA ASP A 13 0.31 7.16 -17.44
C ASP A 13 -1.01 7.19 -16.64
N THR A 14 -2.15 6.95 -17.25
CA THR A 14 -3.47 6.94 -16.61
C THR A 14 -3.92 5.56 -16.13
N LEU A 15 -3.24 4.48 -16.55
CA LEU A 15 -3.60 3.14 -16.10
C LEU A 15 -3.37 2.97 -14.59
N PRO A 16 -4.36 2.44 -13.85
CA PRO A 16 -4.17 2.17 -12.43
C PRO A 16 -3.05 1.14 -12.27
N MET A 17 -1.98 1.52 -11.56
CA MET A 17 -0.90 0.60 -11.23
C MET A 17 -1.50 -0.52 -10.35
N ARG A 18 -1.94 -1.60 -10.97
CA ARG A 18 -2.33 -2.83 -10.25
C ARG A 18 -1.02 -3.50 -9.83
N LEU A 19 -0.65 -3.31 -8.57
CA LEU A 19 0.39 -4.12 -7.95
C LEU A 19 0.07 -5.59 -8.21
N GLY A 20 1.00 -6.32 -8.83
CA GLY A 20 0.85 -7.75 -9.07
C GLY A 20 0.50 -8.50 -7.78
N ARG A 21 -0.19 -9.63 -7.89
CA ARG A 21 -0.59 -10.46 -6.73
C ARG A 21 0.60 -10.75 -5.80
N HIS A 22 1.76 -11.05 -6.37
CA HIS A 22 3.00 -11.32 -5.63
C HIS A 22 3.51 -10.11 -4.84
N HIS A 23 3.56 -8.92 -5.44
CA HIS A 23 3.98 -7.71 -4.72
C HIS A 23 3.08 -7.43 -3.51
N ARG A 24 1.79 -7.63 -3.66
CA ARG A 24 0.84 -7.44 -2.56
C ARG A 24 1.05 -8.47 -1.44
N GLN A 25 1.33 -9.72 -1.78
CA GLN A 25 1.63 -10.77 -0.79
C GLN A 25 2.90 -10.44 -0.01
N TRP A 26 3.96 -10.00 -0.69
CA TRP A 26 5.21 -9.59 -0.04
C TRP A 26 5.02 -8.44 0.92
N ILE A 27 4.24 -7.41 0.55
CA ILE A 27 3.93 -6.29 1.47
C ILE A 27 3.25 -6.79 2.74
N TYR A 28 2.30 -7.73 2.63
CA TYR A 28 1.61 -8.25 3.80
C TYR A 28 2.46 -9.20 4.63
N ALA A 29 3.24 -10.05 3.98
CA ALA A 29 4.14 -10.97 4.67
C ALA A 29 5.19 -10.20 5.48
N VAL A 30 5.86 -9.25 4.83
CA VAL A 30 6.90 -8.44 5.47
C VAL A 30 6.31 -7.52 6.54
N GLY A 31 5.19 -6.83 6.26
CA GLY A 31 4.51 -5.98 7.24
C GLY A 31 3.98 -6.79 8.43
N GLY A 32 3.43 -7.97 8.20
CA GLY A 32 2.99 -8.89 9.25
C GLY A 32 4.14 -9.39 10.10
N SER A 33 5.26 -9.77 9.49
CA SER A 33 6.48 -10.19 10.20
C SER A 33 7.04 -9.06 11.05
N LEU A 34 7.04 -7.83 10.52
CA LEU A 34 7.54 -6.65 11.23
C LEU A 34 6.70 -6.36 12.49
N VAL A 35 5.38 -6.34 12.36
CA VAL A 35 4.47 -6.10 13.49
C VAL A 35 4.51 -7.29 14.45
N GLY A 36 4.45 -8.52 13.96
CA GLY A 36 4.45 -9.72 14.78
C GLY A 36 5.74 -9.87 15.60
N SER A 37 6.90 -9.61 15.00
CA SER A 37 8.18 -9.68 15.70
C SER A 37 8.33 -8.56 16.74
N GLY A 38 7.85 -7.34 16.44
CA GLY A 38 7.86 -6.24 17.40
C GLY A 38 6.96 -6.51 18.60
N VAL A 39 5.73 -7.01 18.37
CA VAL A 39 4.82 -7.41 19.45
C VAL A 39 5.38 -8.61 20.23
N GLY A 40 5.96 -9.61 19.52
CA GLY A 40 6.61 -10.75 20.17
C GLY A 40 7.74 -10.32 21.11
N TRP A 41 8.55 -9.35 20.68
CA TRP A 41 9.58 -8.77 21.54
C TRP A 41 9.00 -8.04 22.75
N LEU A 42 7.93 -7.21 22.58
CA LEU A 42 7.26 -6.53 23.69
C LEU A 42 6.73 -7.51 24.72
N ILE A 43 6.13 -8.62 24.27
CA ILE A 43 5.65 -9.69 25.14
C ILE A 43 6.81 -10.33 25.91
N ALA A 44 7.88 -10.70 25.20
CA ALA A 44 9.05 -11.33 25.81
C ALA A 44 9.74 -10.42 26.83
N HIS A 45 9.82 -9.13 26.53
CA HIS A 45 10.52 -8.14 27.35
C HIS A 45 9.76 -7.69 28.60
N TYR A 46 8.42 -7.48 28.48
CA TYR A 46 7.60 -6.91 29.57
C TYR A 46 6.73 -7.92 30.30
N LEU A 47 6.32 -9.02 29.65
CA LEU A 47 5.37 -9.97 30.22
C LEU A 47 6.01 -11.31 30.60
N LEU A 48 7.13 -11.69 29.97
CA LEU A 48 7.81 -12.95 30.25
C LEU A 48 9.12 -12.70 31.03
N VAL A 49 9.04 -11.95 32.12
CA VAL A 49 10.16 -11.69 33.03
C VAL A 49 10.10 -12.68 34.17
N ASP A 50 11.18 -13.44 34.38
CA ASP A 50 11.33 -14.35 35.50
C ASP A 50 12.05 -13.66 36.66
N ALA A 51 11.45 -13.67 37.84
CA ALA A 51 12.08 -13.20 39.08
C ALA A 51 13.05 -14.29 39.58
N GLY A 52 14.28 -14.26 39.05
CA GLY A 52 15.34 -15.17 39.48
C GLY A 52 15.99 -14.73 40.81
N SER A 53 16.71 -15.64 41.45
CA SER A 53 17.42 -15.40 42.73
C SER A 53 18.50 -14.32 42.63
N PHE A 54 18.90 -13.91 41.43
CA PHE A 54 19.93 -12.90 41.14
C PHE A 54 19.39 -11.65 40.45
N GLY A 55 18.07 -11.42 40.49
CA GLY A 55 17.40 -10.30 39.83
C GLY A 55 16.49 -10.73 38.69
N GLU A 56 15.87 -9.76 38.02
CA GLU A 56 14.98 -10.00 36.88
C GLU A 56 15.79 -10.52 35.68
N THR A 57 15.40 -11.66 35.14
CA THR A 57 15.99 -12.23 33.93
C THR A 57 15.00 -12.20 32.79
N HIS A 58 15.43 -11.68 31.65
CA HIS A 58 14.62 -11.64 30.44
C HIS A 58 14.49 -13.03 29.83
N HIS A 59 13.33 -13.29 29.21
CA HIS A 59 13.05 -14.57 28.58
C HIS A 59 14.03 -14.91 27.46
N PRO A 60 14.53 -16.15 27.34
CA PRO A 60 15.53 -16.57 26.34
C PRO A 60 15.13 -16.32 24.88
N SER A 61 13.83 -16.14 24.60
CA SER A 61 13.35 -15.84 23.24
C SER A 61 13.52 -14.37 22.81
N GLU A 62 13.81 -13.45 23.75
CA GLU A 62 13.93 -12.01 23.43
C GLU A 62 14.95 -11.71 22.31
N PRO A 63 16.18 -12.25 22.33
CA PRO A 63 17.14 -12.01 21.26
C PRO A 63 16.68 -12.54 19.89
N TRP A 64 15.88 -13.59 19.86
CA TRP A 64 15.33 -14.13 18.62
C TRP A 64 14.27 -13.24 18.00
N TRP A 65 13.42 -12.63 18.81
CA TRP A 65 12.45 -11.66 18.35
C TRP A 65 13.14 -10.40 17.78
N LEU A 66 14.22 -9.92 18.40
CA LEU A 66 15.01 -8.80 17.89
C LEU A 66 15.67 -9.13 16.54
N ARG A 67 16.26 -10.32 16.40
CA ARG A 67 16.85 -10.77 15.13
C ARG A 67 15.83 -10.87 14.02
N LEU A 68 14.67 -11.45 14.32
CA LEU A 68 13.56 -11.55 13.37
C LEU A 68 13.05 -10.16 12.97
N HIS A 69 12.93 -9.26 13.95
CA HIS A 69 12.51 -7.88 13.70
C HIS A 69 13.50 -7.15 12.79
N GLY A 70 14.79 -7.24 13.06
CA GLY A 70 15.84 -6.66 12.22
C GLY A 70 15.82 -7.20 10.79
N ALA A 71 15.67 -8.52 10.62
CA ALA A 71 15.53 -9.13 9.29
C ALA A 71 14.26 -8.63 8.56
N ALA A 72 13.14 -8.51 9.27
CA ALA A 72 11.90 -7.97 8.71
C ALA A 72 12.03 -6.49 8.32
N VAL A 73 12.79 -5.67 9.09
CA VAL A 73 13.11 -4.28 8.73
C VAL A 73 13.88 -4.24 7.42
N MET A 74 14.93 -5.03 7.26
CA MET A 74 15.72 -5.08 6.02
C MET A 74 14.85 -5.47 4.82
N ALA A 75 14.03 -6.51 4.96
CA ALA A 75 13.08 -6.92 3.93
C ALA A 75 12.06 -5.80 3.61
N SER A 76 11.58 -5.05 4.63
CA SER A 76 10.64 -3.95 4.43
C SER A 76 11.25 -2.80 3.65
N LEU A 77 12.51 -2.45 3.90
CA LEU A 77 13.23 -1.41 3.17
C LEU A 77 13.41 -1.78 1.70
N VAL A 78 13.72 -3.05 1.39
CA VAL A 78 13.80 -3.54 0.01
C VAL A 78 12.44 -3.41 -0.69
N VAL A 79 11.38 -3.93 -0.08
CA VAL A 79 10.03 -3.85 -0.64
C VAL A 79 9.59 -2.39 -0.83
N LEU A 80 9.88 -1.53 0.13
CA LEU A 80 9.59 -0.10 0.05
C LEU A 80 10.36 0.56 -1.11
N GLY A 81 11.64 0.27 -1.25
CA GLY A 81 12.48 0.78 -2.33
C GLY A 81 11.95 0.45 -3.72
N THR A 82 11.34 -0.73 -3.90
CA THR A 82 10.71 -1.10 -5.18
C THR A 82 9.41 -0.33 -5.47
N ILE A 83 8.67 0.06 -4.43
CA ILE A 83 7.35 0.69 -4.58
C ILE A 83 7.44 2.22 -4.62
N LEU A 84 8.38 2.80 -3.88
CA LEU A 84 8.50 4.23 -3.65
C LEU A 84 8.59 5.07 -4.93
N PRO A 85 9.41 4.73 -5.94
CA PRO A 85 9.52 5.53 -7.17
C PRO A 85 8.20 5.67 -7.92
N GLY A 86 7.44 4.58 -8.03
CA GLY A 86 6.12 4.60 -8.67
C GLY A 86 5.07 5.35 -7.85
N HIS A 87 5.11 5.22 -6.54
CA HIS A 87 4.17 5.89 -5.62
C HIS A 87 4.38 7.40 -5.59
N VAL A 88 5.63 7.86 -5.50
CA VAL A 88 6.00 9.28 -5.45
C VAL A 88 5.67 9.99 -6.77
N ARG A 89 6.05 9.42 -7.90
CA ARG A 89 5.73 9.99 -9.23
C ARG A 89 4.24 10.18 -9.40
N ARG A 90 3.45 9.18 -9.02
CA ARG A 90 1.99 9.25 -9.13
C ARG A 90 1.37 10.24 -8.14
N ALA A 91 1.86 10.29 -6.89
CA ALA A 91 1.38 11.27 -5.91
C ALA A 91 1.63 12.70 -6.38
N TRP A 92 2.76 12.95 -7.02
CA TRP A 92 3.14 14.27 -7.56
C TRP A 92 2.28 14.67 -8.76
N SER A 93 2.06 13.77 -9.71
CA SER A 93 1.20 13.97 -10.88
C SER A 93 -0.25 14.25 -10.50
N VAL A 94 -0.78 13.48 -9.55
CA VAL A 94 -2.16 13.60 -9.08
C VAL A 94 -2.40 14.88 -8.26
N ARG A 95 -1.37 15.39 -7.55
CA ARG A 95 -1.47 16.62 -6.75
C ARG A 95 -1.82 17.86 -7.58
N LYS A 96 -1.40 17.88 -8.86
CA LYS A 96 -1.62 19.03 -9.75
C LYS A 96 -3.05 19.13 -10.30
N ASN A 97 -3.81 18.02 -10.40
CA ASN A 97 -5.02 17.95 -11.22
C ASN A 97 -6.26 17.33 -10.53
N CYS A 98 -6.28 17.04 -9.23
CA CYS A 98 -7.35 16.22 -8.66
C CYS A 98 -8.10 16.79 -7.45
N ALA A 99 -9.40 16.37 -7.41
CA ALA A 99 -10.40 16.67 -6.41
C ALA A 99 -9.99 16.32 -4.96
N GLN A 100 -10.62 16.97 -3.99
CA GLN A 100 -10.40 16.90 -2.54
C GLN A 100 -10.29 15.47 -1.95
N SER A 101 -10.96 14.48 -2.55
CA SER A 101 -10.93 13.07 -2.15
C SER A 101 -9.57 12.39 -2.38
N VAL A 102 -8.84 12.79 -3.41
CA VAL A 102 -7.51 12.24 -3.75
C VAL A 102 -6.44 12.86 -2.85
N ARG A 103 -6.61 14.10 -2.46
CA ARG A 103 -5.72 14.82 -1.55
C ARG A 103 -5.61 14.11 -0.19
N LYS A 104 -6.70 13.55 0.36
CA LYS A 104 -6.68 12.78 1.61
C LYS A 104 -5.80 11.52 1.52
N ASN A 105 -5.81 10.81 0.41
CA ASN A 105 -4.99 9.61 0.24
C ASN A 105 -3.49 9.92 0.09
N VAL A 106 -3.15 11.07 -0.50
CA VAL A 106 -1.76 11.53 -0.61
C VAL A 106 -1.23 11.92 0.77
N VAL A 107 -2.01 12.64 1.57
CA VAL A 107 -1.63 13.03 2.93
C VAL A 107 -1.38 11.81 3.81
N THR A 108 -2.28 10.82 3.81
CA THR A 108 -2.07 9.59 4.59
C THR A 108 -0.87 8.78 4.09
N GLY A 109 -0.58 8.79 2.79
CA GLY A 109 0.62 8.16 2.23
C GLY A 109 1.91 8.84 2.70
N ILE A 110 1.96 10.17 2.70
CA ILE A 110 3.10 10.95 3.19
C ILE A 110 3.28 10.71 4.69
N LEU A 111 2.19 10.72 5.47
CA LEU A 111 2.24 10.44 6.91
C LEU A 111 2.83 9.04 7.18
N MET A 112 2.40 8.02 6.45
CA MET A 112 2.96 6.66 6.59
C MET A 112 4.45 6.61 6.27
N LEU A 113 4.88 7.32 5.23
CA LEU A 113 6.29 7.40 4.87
C LEU A 113 7.11 8.13 5.94
N SER A 114 6.59 9.21 6.52
CA SER A 114 7.24 9.94 7.61
C SER A 114 7.36 9.08 8.87
N LEU A 115 6.30 8.36 9.26
CA LEU A 115 6.34 7.42 10.39
C LEU A 115 7.40 6.33 10.17
N LEU A 116 7.48 5.79 8.97
CA LEU A 116 8.47 4.78 8.63
C LEU A 116 9.90 5.34 8.69
N ALA A 117 10.12 6.58 8.23
CA ALA A 117 11.42 7.25 8.35
C ALA A 117 11.82 7.43 9.82
N VAL A 118 10.90 7.89 10.68
CA VAL A 118 11.14 8.03 12.12
C VAL A 118 11.43 6.67 12.76
N LEU A 119 10.70 5.62 12.41
CA LEU A 119 10.96 4.25 12.90
C LEU A 119 12.34 3.75 12.48
N THR A 120 12.74 4.02 11.24
CA THR A 120 14.08 3.64 10.77
C THR A 120 15.18 4.38 11.55
N LEU A 121 15.01 5.68 11.77
CA LEU A 121 15.98 6.49 12.53
C LEU A 121 16.05 6.09 14.00
N THR A 122 14.90 5.87 14.66
CA THR A 122 14.88 5.44 16.06
C THR A 122 15.39 4.01 16.23
N GLY A 123 15.10 3.11 15.30
CA GLY A 123 15.66 1.75 15.28
C GLY A 123 17.18 1.76 15.09
N TYR A 124 17.69 2.61 14.20
CA TYR A 124 19.12 2.82 14.02
C TYR A 124 19.76 3.39 15.30
N ALA A 125 19.13 4.41 15.91
CA ALA A 125 19.59 4.98 17.16
C ALA A 125 19.67 3.94 18.29
N LEU A 126 18.66 3.06 18.42
CA LEU A 126 18.68 1.96 19.40
C LEU A 126 19.84 0.99 19.21
N TYR A 127 20.25 0.78 17.97
CA TYR A 127 21.37 -0.13 17.67
C TYR A 127 22.74 0.49 18.04
N TYR A 128 22.91 1.79 17.82
CA TYR A 128 24.19 2.48 18.00
C TYR A 128 24.31 3.26 19.31
N SER A 129 23.20 3.57 19.99
CA SER A 129 23.24 4.29 21.26
C SER A 129 23.72 3.37 22.39
N GLY A 130 24.91 3.70 22.95
CA GLY A 130 25.42 3.11 24.18
C GLY A 130 24.97 3.84 25.44
N ASP A 131 24.20 4.92 25.32
CA ASP A 131 23.72 5.72 26.43
C ASP A 131 22.56 5.04 27.13
N GLU A 132 22.76 4.63 28.37
CA GLU A 132 21.80 3.91 29.19
C GLU A 132 20.59 4.77 29.57
N ASP A 133 20.78 6.08 29.73
CA ASP A 133 19.73 7.02 30.12
C ASP A 133 18.77 7.34 28.95
N LEU A 134 19.31 7.46 27.74
CA LEU A 134 18.53 7.79 26.54
C LEU A 134 17.81 6.57 25.92
N ARG A 135 18.39 5.39 26.07
CA ARG A 135 17.91 4.16 25.46
C ARG A 135 16.44 3.84 25.79
N PRO A 136 15.94 3.95 27.04
CA PRO A 136 14.54 3.70 27.37
C PRO A 136 13.59 4.65 26.67
N TYR A 137 13.95 5.93 26.53
CA TYR A 137 13.11 6.93 25.83
C TYR A 137 13.03 6.64 24.33
N ILE A 138 14.15 6.30 23.70
CA ILE A 138 14.19 5.94 22.27
C ILE A 138 13.38 4.66 22.04
N SER A 139 13.54 3.66 22.91
CA SER A 139 12.81 2.40 22.84
C SER A 139 11.29 2.61 22.95
N THR A 140 10.86 3.36 23.97
CA THR A 140 9.46 3.69 24.17
C THR A 140 8.87 4.44 22.96
N THR A 141 9.61 5.44 22.48
CA THR A 141 9.20 6.20 21.29
C THR A 141 9.08 5.29 20.06
N HIS A 142 10.05 4.40 19.87
CA HIS A 142 10.07 3.47 18.74
C HIS A 142 8.84 2.55 18.73
N TRP A 143 8.56 1.84 19.83
CA TRP A 143 7.44 0.90 19.84
C TRP A 143 6.08 1.59 19.84
N VAL A 144 5.91 2.76 20.49
CA VAL A 144 4.66 3.54 20.44
C VAL A 144 4.36 3.98 19.01
N ILE A 145 5.35 4.57 18.31
CA ILE A 145 5.21 4.97 16.91
C ILE A 145 4.99 3.75 16.02
N GLY A 146 5.64 2.61 16.32
CA GLY A 146 5.47 1.36 15.59
C GLY A 146 4.03 0.83 15.64
N LEU A 147 3.42 0.82 16.82
CA LEU A 147 2.01 0.44 16.99
C LEU A 147 1.07 1.42 16.30
N ALA A 148 1.33 2.72 16.42
CA ALA A 148 0.55 3.76 15.72
C ALA A 148 0.64 3.59 14.19
N ALA A 149 1.82 3.29 13.67
CA ALA A 149 2.03 3.03 12.24
C ALA A 149 1.29 1.76 11.76
N ALA A 150 1.26 0.70 12.57
CA ALA A 150 0.51 -0.53 12.26
C ALA A 150 -1.00 -0.26 12.17
N VAL A 151 -1.57 0.49 13.14
CA VAL A 151 -2.96 0.91 13.13
C VAL A 151 -3.27 1.81 11.93
N GLY A 152 -2.41 2.78 11.65
CA GLY A 152 -2.52 3.68 10.49
C GLY A 152 -2.50 2.93 9.16
N PHE A 153 -1.63 1.95 9.03
CA PHE A 153 -1.56 1.08 7.84
C PHE A 153 -2.85 0.28 7.65
N TYR A 154 -3.38 -0.29 8.72
CA TYR A 154 -4.65 -1.01 8.70
C TYR A 154 -5.81 -0.11 8.26
N GLN A 155 -5.92 1.09 8.83
CA GLN A 155 -6.95 2.07 8.47
C GLN A 155 -6.82 2.56 7.01
N HIS A 156 -5.59 2.83 6.56
CA HIS A 156 -5.31 3.23 5.19
C HIS A 156 -5.78 2.15 4.19
N ARG A 157 -5.58 0.89 4.53
CA ARG A 157 -6.04 -0.25 3.73
C ARG A 157 -7.58 -0.36 3.71
N ARG A 158 -8.21 -0.26 4.89
CA ARG A 158 -9.67 -0.41 5.02
C ARG A 158 -10.43 0.66 4.22
N GLY A 159 -9.97 1.89 4.24
CA GLY A 159 -10.54 2.99 3.47
C GLY A 159 -10.49 2.80 1.95
N ARG A 160 -9.49 2.08 1.44
CA ARG A 160 -9.41 1.72 0.01
C ARG A 160 -10.43 0.67 -0.39
N LEU A 161 -10.68 -0.33 0.44
CA LEU A 161 -11.64 -1.42 0.17
C LEU A 161 -13.07 -0.89 0.12
N GLN A 162 -13.46 -0.04 1.05
CA GLN A 162 -14.81 0.56 1.09
C GLN A 162 -15.11 1.45 -0.12
N ARG A 163 -14.11 2.16 -0.65
CA ARG A 163 -14.28 3.00 -1.84
C ARG A 163 -14.38 2.19 -3.13
N GLY A 164 -13.71 1.05 -3.22
CA GLY A 164 -13.83 0.11 -4.33
C GLY A 164 -15.22 -0.48 -4.44
N SER A 165 -15.83 -0.86 -3.32
CA SER A 165 -17.19 -1.39 -3.24
C SER A 165 -18.25 -0.37 -3.67
N LYS A 166 -18.13 0.89 -3.21
CA LYS A 166 -19.08 1.95 -3.59
C LYS A 166 -19.03 2.32 -5.08
N ARG A 167 -17.86 2.25 -5.72
CA ARG A 167 -17.73 2.48 -7.17
C ARG A 167 -18.29 1.36 -8.01
N GLY A 168 -18.30 0.12 -7.53
CA GLY A 168 -18.94 -1.01 -8.19
C GLY A 168 -20.47 -0.95 -8.16
N ALA A 169 -21.03 -0.43 -7.05
CA ALA A 169 -22.48 -0.33 -6.85
C ALA A 169 -23.13 0.83 -7.62
N THR A 170 -22.37 1.84 -8.05
CA THR A 170 -22.88 3.03 -8.78
C THR A 170 -22.68 2.96 -10.29
N LYS A 171 -22.25 1.82 -10.85
CA LYS A 171 -22.27 1.65 -12.31
C LYS A 171 -23.70 1.41 -12.72
N PRO A 172 -24.39 2.37 -13.37
CA PRO A 172 -25.73 2.12 -13.89
C PRO A 172 -25.65 0.91 -14.83
N ALA A 173 -26.62 0.02 -14.73
CA ALA A 173 -26.77 -1.03 -15.74
C ALA A 173 -26.79 -0.33 -17.10
N GLU A 174 -25.80 -0.63 -17.92
CA GLU A 174 -25.71 -0.15 -19.30
C GLU A 174 -27.04 -0.55 -19.97
N LYS A 175 -27.86 0.48 -20.25
CA LYS A 175 -29.12 0.25 -20.97
C LYS A 175 -28.77 -0.57 -22.21
N PRO A 176 -29.43 -1.72 -22.46
CA PRO A 176 -29.23 -2.43 -23.71
C PRO A 176 -29.48 -1.43 -24.83
N LEU A 177 -28.50 -1.28 -25.72
CA LEU A 177 -28.64 -0.51 -26.95
C LEU A 177 -29.88 -1.06 -27.65
N VAL A 178 -30.98 -0.30 -27.60
CA VAL A 178 -32.13 -0.53 -28.44
C VAL A 178 -31.58 -0.37 -29.85
N GLN A 179 -31.38 -1.48 -30.54
CA GLN A 179 -31.11 -1.50 -31.98
C GLN A 179 -32.28 -0.80 -32.65
N GLU A 180 -32.10 0.45 -33.05
CA GLU A 180 -33.05 1.10 -33.95
C GLU A 180 -33.17 0.24 -35.19
N PRO A 181 -34.41 -0.09 -35.60
CA PRO A 181 -34.64 -0.82 -36.86
C PRO A 181 -34.08 0.05 -38.00
N SER A 182 -33.20 -0.55 -38.79
CA SER A 182 -32.58 0.10 -39.94
C SER A 182 -33.69 0.62 -40.89
N PRO A 183 -33.77 1.93 -41.14
CA PRO A 183 -34.75 2.44 -42.12
C PRO A 183 -34.21 2.18 -43.53
N GLY A 184 -34.89 1.34 -44.31
CA GLY A 184 -34.68 1.31 -45.74
C GLY A 184 -34.17 0.02 -46.33
N GLY A 185 -34.98 -1.05 -46.25
CA GLY A 185 -34.99 -2.09 -47.26
C GLY A 185 -35.68 -1.57 -48.52
N VAL A 186 -34.96 -0.92 -49.42
CA VAL A 186 -35.47 -0.63 -50.77
C VAL A 186 -35.61 -1.94 -51.51
N LEU A 187 -36.87 -2.38 -51.73
CA LEU A 187 -37.22 -3.47 -52.65
C LEU A 187 -36.83 -3.05 -54.06
N ILE A 188 -35.73 -3.59 -54.56
CA ILE A 188 -35.41 -3.53 -55.98
C ILE A 188 -36.24 -4.61 -56.66
N GLU A 189 -37.31 -4.18 -57.26
CA GLU A 189 -38.18 -4.99 -58.11
C GLU A 189 -37.43 -5.29 -59.42
N HIS A 190 -36.91 -6.51 -59.56
CA HIS A 190 -36.32 -7.01 -60.78
C HIS A 190 -37.39 -7.25 -61.81
N HIS A 191 -37.61 -6.27 -62.69
CA HIS A 191 -38.42 -6.41 -63.87
C HIS A 191 -37.68 -7.29 -64.88
N SER A 192 -38.09 -8.57 -64.95
CA SER A 192 -37.69 -9.52 -65.98
C SER A 192 -38.41 -9.20 -67.26
N GLN A 193 -37.73 -8.49 -68.16
CA GLN A 193 -38.22 -8.44 -69.59
C GLN A 193 -37.63 -9.61 -70.37
N ARG A 194 -38.49 -10.56 -70.69
CA ARG A 194 -38.25 -11.48 -71.83
C ARG A 194 -38.47 -10.72 -73.10
N HIS A 195 -37.58 -10.82 -74.06
CA HIS A 195 -37.79 -10.69 -75.48
C HIS A 195 -37.02 -11.80 -76.20
N LEU A 196 -37.77 -12.62 -76.87
CA LEU A 196 -37.73 -13.35 -78.13
C LEU A 196 -36.35 -13.61 -78.72
#